data_db3b36903788622258289b84e1315f1a
#
_entry.id   db3b36903788622258289b84e1315f1a
#
_cell.length_a   1.000
_cell.length_b   1.000
_cell.length_c   1.000
_cell.angle_alpha   90.00
_cell.angle_beta   90.00
_cell.angle_gamma   90.00
#
_symmetry.space_group_name_H-M   'P 1'
#
loop_
_entity.id
_entity.type
_entity.pdbx_description
1 polymer ?
#
loop_
_entity_poly.entity_id
_entity_poly.type
_entity_poly.pdbx_seq_one_letter_code
_entity_poly.pdbx_strand_id
1 'polypeptide(L)'
;MAAKFFGETPDILSDDNQNILEYGTAEEIKKLFNAIIHKVPYDRFPVDSEASVQSHILLYLLGAGQDADSEVHEANGRADLIVETDNRRLVFEFKYVENEDDAENKLKEAALQIKERDYGSIVPLRNELLRIAAVFNGASDVRAFTFEIVD
;
A
#
# COMPACT_ATOMS: atom_id res chain seq x y z
N MET A 1 5.73 -14.48 27.77
CA MET A 1 5.79 -14.41 27.54
C MET A 1 6.04 -14.49 27.14
N ALA A 2 5.99 -14.44 26.69
CA ALA A 2 6.14 -14.37 26.12
C ALA A 2 6.42 -14.02 25.81
N ALA A 3 6.39 -13.70 25.57
CA ALA A 3 6.58 -13.31 25.27
C ALA A 3 7.10 -13.09 25.23
N LYS A 4 7.24 -12.96 25.13
CA LYS A 4 7.76 -12.75 24.94
C LYS A 4 8.05 -13.12 24.41
N PHE A 5 7.97 -13.46 23.86
CA PHE A 5 8.03 -13.60 23.15
C PHE A 5 7.89 -13.65 22.44
N PHE A 6 7.54 -13.81 22.29
CA PHE A 6 7.16 -13.64 21.39
C PHE A 6 7.10 -12.67 21.16
N GLY A 7 7.11 -12.10 21.13
CA GLY A 7 6.96 -11.21 20.89
C GLY A 7 7.22 -10.41 20.57
N GLU A 8 7.78 -10.16 20.30
CA GLU A 8 8.10 -9.37 19.81
C GLU A 8 8.09 -9.03 18.79
N THR A 9 7.61 -9.35 18.43
CA THR A 9 7.32 -9.11 17.24
C THR A 9 7.22 -7.80 17.01
N PRO A 10 7.91 -7.37 16.34
CA PRO A 10 7.78 -6.14 15.96
C PRO A 10 6.76 -6.02 15.19
N ASP A 11 6.19 -5.66 15.53
CA ASP A 11 5.19 -5.46 15.02
C ASP A 11 5.18 -4.37 14.19
N ILE A 12 5.49 -4.63 13.03
CA ILE A 12 5.18 -3.79 11.96
C ILE A 12 3.82 -3.27 12.15
N LEU A 13 3.00 -4.00 12.80
CA LEU A 13 1.64 -3.57 12.94
C LEU A 13 1.34 -3.26 14.36
N SER A 14 2.24 -2.63 15.00
CA SER A 14 2.05 -2.07 16.30
C SER A 14 1.32 -0.73 16.21
N ASP A 15 1.07 -0.11 17.32
CA ASP A 15 0.48 1.23 17.39
C ASP A 15 1.28 2.23 16.58
N ASP A 16 2.61 2.08 16.52
CA ASP A 16 3.43 2.98 15.72
C ASP A 16 3.09 2.87 14.24
N ASN A 17 2.81 1.67 13.75
CA ASN A 17 2.46 1.48 12.36
C ASN A 17 1.08 1.99 12.03
N GLN A 18 0.15 1.90 12.97
CA GLN A 18 -1.13 2.55 12.80
C GLN A 18 -0.98 4.06 12.72
N ASN A 19 -0.09 4.63 13.52
CA ASN A 19 0.22 6.06 13.46
C ASN A 19 0.82 6.44 12.11
N ILE A 20 1.63 5.58 11.52
CA ILE A 20 2.18 5.83 10.19
C ILE A 20 1.06 5.93 9.15
N LEU A 21 0.11 5.02 9.19
CA LEU A 21 -1.01 5.07 8.26
C LEU A 21 -1.85 6.33 8.48
N GLU A 22 -2.01 6.72 9.71
CA GLU A 22 -2.89 7.85 10.03
C GLU A 22 -2.22 9.21 9.86
N TYR A 23 -0.94 9.32 10.17
CA TYR A 23 -0.25 10.61 10.19
C TYR A 23 1.07 10.63 9.43
N GLY A 24 1.54 9.49 8.95
CA GLY A 24 2.88 9.39 8.37
C GLY A 24 3.00 10.03 6.99
N THR A 25 4.23 10.26 6.59
CA THR A 25 4.54 10.74 5.24
C THR A 25 4.44 9.59 4.25
N ALA A 26 4.39 9.91 2.96
CA ALA A 26 4.41 8.89 1.92
C ALA A 26 5.67 8.03 2.03
N GLU A 27 6.79 8.62 2.40
CA GLU A 27 8.03 7.87 2.56
C GLU A 27 7.94 6.85 3.71
N GLU A 28 7.32 7.24 4.82
CA GLU A 28 7.12 6.33 5.94
C GLU A 28 6.17 5.20 5.59
N ILE A 29 5.11 5.50 4.85
CA ILE A 29 4.16 4.49 4.40
C ILE A 29 4.83 3.53 3.42
N LYS A 30 5.69 4.05 2.54
CA LYS A 30 6.45 3.22 1.61
C LYS A 30 7.36 2.24 2.36
N LYS A 31 8.04 2.72 3.39
CA LYS A 31 8.89 1.86 4.23
C LYS A 31 8.06 0.77 4.91
N LEU A 32 6.87 1.11 5.39
CA LEU A 32 5.98 0.14 5.98
C LEU A 32 5.58 -0.94 4.96
N PHE A 33 5.20 -0.54 3.76
CA PHE A 33 4.79 -1.48 2.72
C PHE A 33 5.96 -2.38 2.29
N ASN A 34 7.15 -1.82 2.17
CA ASN A 34 8.35 -2.62 1.87
C ASN A 34 8.61 -3.64 2.97
N ALA A 35 8.45 -3.26 4.23
CA ALA A 35 8.64 -4.16 5.35
C ALA A 35 7.61 -5.29 5.32
N ILE A 36 6.37 -4.99 4.98
CA ILE A 36 5.31 -6.00 4.85
C ILE A 36 5.70 -7.04 3.81
N ILE A 37 6.10 -6.59 2.62
CA ILE A 37 6.47 -7.50 1.55
C ILE A 37 7.66 -8.36 1.95
N HIS A 38 8.64 -7.78 2.61
CA HIS A 38 9.86 -8.51 2.98
C HIS A 38 9.66 -9.49 4.13
N LYS A 39 8.53 -9.40 4.84
CA LYS A 39 8.23 -10.39 5.87
C LYS A 39 7.80 -11.73 5.29
N VAL A 40 7.35 -11.74 4.06
CA VAL A 40 6.82 -12.94 3.46
C VAL A 40 7.96 -13.69 2.75
N PRO A 41 8.15 -15.00 3.02
CA PRO A 41 9.17 -15.77 2.30
C PRO A 41 8.77 -15.86 0.83
N TYR A 42 9.54 -15.20 -0.01
CA TYR A 42 9.12 -15.01 -1.38
C TYR A 42 9.29 -16.26 -2.25
N ASP A 43 10.12 -17.21 -1.83
CA ASP A 43 10.24 -18.48 -2.53
C ASP A 43 9.00 -19.35 -2.34
N ARG A 44 8.22 -19.10 -1.29
CA ARG A 44 6.99 -19.85 -1.02
C ARG A 44 5.74 -19.06 -1.39
N PHE A 45 5.81 -17.75 -1.27
CA PHE A 45 4.69 -16.85 -1.55
C PHE A 45 5.19 -15.73 -2.45
N PRO A 46 5.38 -16.01 -3.74
CA PRO A 46 6.00 -15.04 -4.62
C PRO A 46 5.15 -13.79 -4.81
N VAL A 47 5.84 -12.66 -4.94
CA VAL A 47 5.22 -11.38 -5.26
C VAL A 47 5.67 -11.08 -6.68
N ASP A 48 4.86 -11.47 -7.65
CA ASP A 48 5.25 -11.48 -9.04
C ASP A 48 4.19 -10.88 -9.98
N SER A 49 3.21 -10.17 -9.43
CA SER A 49 2.16 -9.54 -10.23
C SER A 49 1.50 -8.43 -9.42
N GLU A 50 0.73 -7.57 -10.08
CA GLU A 50 -0.08 -6.57 -9.38
C GLU A 50 -1.00 -7.22 -8.36
N ALA A 51 -1.64 -8.31 -8.75
CA ALA A 51 -2.57 -8.99 -7.87
C ALA A 51 -1.89 -9.54 -6.63
N SER A 52 -0.68 -10.09 -6.76
CA SER A 52 0.03 -10.62 -5.60
C SER A 52 0.51 -9.51 -4.68
N VAL A 53 0.97 -8.37 -5.22
CA VAL A 53 1.35 -7.21 -4.42
C VAL A 53 0.15 -6.73 -3.61
N GLN A 54 -0.96 -6.52 -4.30
CA GLN A 54 -2.18 -6.01 -3.69
C GLN A 54 -2.68 -6.94 -2.58
N SER A 55 -2.72 -8.25 -2.84
CA SER A 55 -3.20 -9.19 -1.84
C SER A 55 -2.29 -9.30 -0.64
N HIS A 56 -0.98 -9.26 -0.82
CA HIS A 56 -0.07 -9.32 0.34
C HIS A 56 -0.27 -8.11 1.24
N ILE A 57 -0.37 -6.93 0.68
CA ILE A 57 -0.59 -5.72 1.46
C ILE A 57 -1.96 -5.76 2.15
N LEU A 58 -3.00 -6.10 1.39
CA LEU A 58 -4.36 -6.14 1.95
C LEU A 58 -4.46 -7.13 3.11
N LEU A 59 -3.99 -8.36 2.91
CA LEU A 59 -4.13 -9.40 3.93
C LEU A 59 -3.35 -9.05 5.18
N TYR A 60 -2.19 -8.45 5.02
CA TYR A 60 -1.40 -8.04 6.17
C TYR A 60 -2.13 -6.95 6.96
N LEU A 61 -2.67 -5.95 6.27
CA LEU A 61 -3.39 -4.85 6.93
C LEU A 61 -4.65 -5.36 7.64
N LEU A 62 -5.39 -6.26 7.00
CA LEU A 62 -6.58 -6.86 7.62
C LEU A 62 -6.21 -7.67 8.85
N GLY A 63 -5.14 -8.44 8.77
CA GLY A 63 -4.65 -9.21 9.91
C GLY A 63 -4.19 -8.34 11.08
N ALA A 64 -3.86 -7.09 10.78
CA ALA A 64 -3.46 -6.11 11.79
C ALA A 64 -4.63 -5.31 12.33
N GLY A 65 -5.83 -5.60 11.90
CA GLY A 65 -7.01 -4.87 12.36
C GLY A 65 -7.23 -3.53 11.69
N GLN A 66 -6.57 -3.28 10.54
CA GLN A 66 -6.78 -2.03 9.82
C GLN A 66 -8.03 -2.11 8.97
N ASP A 67 -8.66 -0.96 8.75
CA ASP A 67 -9.84 -0.87 7.89
C ASP A 67 -9.37 -0.68 6.45
N ALA A 68 -9.25 -1.78 5.74
CA ALA A 68 -8.72 -1.80 4.38
C ALA A 68 -9.63 -2.59 3.46
N ASP A 69 -9.89 -2.05 2.27
CA ASP A 69 -10.70 -2.71 1.25
C ASP A 69 -9.98 -2.68 -0.08
N SER A 70 -10.04 -3.77 -0.82
CA SER A 70 -9.44 -3.80 -2.14
C SER A 70 -10.50 -3.67 -3.21
N GLU A 71 -10.09 -3.16 -4.36
CA GLU A 71 -10.94 -3.07 -5.55
C GLU A 71 -12.27 -2.38 -5.27
N VAL A 72 -12.18 -1.24 -4.56
CA VAL A 72 -13.37 -0.51 -4.18
C VAL A 72 -13.95 0.20 -5.39
N HIS A 73 -15.23 -0.07 -5.69
CA HIS A 73 -15.90 0.58 -6.79
C HIS A 73 -16.37 1.97 -6.40
N GLU A 74 -16.07 2.93 -7.25
CA GLU A 74 -16.50 4.32 -7.07
C GLU A 74 -17.13 4.80 -8.38
N ALA A 75 -17.67 6.03 -8.37
CA ALA A 75 -18.40 6.56 -9.51
C ALA A 75 -17.57 6.55 -10.80
N ASN A 76 -16.28 6.83 -10.69
CA ASN A 76 -15.42 6.99 -11.86
C ASN A 76 -14.50 5.80 -12.09
N GLY A 77 -14.67 4.72 -11.37
CA GLY A 77 -13.82 3.55 -11.54
C GLY A 77 -13.61 2.79 -10.26
N ARG A 78 -12.51 2.04 -10.20
CA ARG A 78 -12.23 1.16 -9.09
C ARG A 78 -10.84 1.43 -8.57
N ALA A 79 -10.72 1.71 -7.29
CA ALA A 79 -9.43 1.85 -6.63
C ALA A 79 -8.91 0.47 -6.22
N ASP A 80 -7.61 0.25 -6.33
CA ASP A 80 -7.03 -1.05 -5.99
C ASP A 80 -7.07 -1.31 -4.49
N LEU A 81 -6.84 -0.28 -3.68
CA LEU A 81 -6.84 -0.42 -2.23
C LEU A 81 -7.23 0.90 -1.60
N ILE A 82 -8.13 0.87 -0.62
CA ILE A 82 -8.45 2.01 0.20
C ILE A 82 -8.25 1.64 1.66
N VAL A 83 -7.51 2.47 2.39
CA VAL A 83 -7.31 2.29 3.84
C VAL A 83 -7.93 3.49 4.54
N GLU A 84 -8.79 3.22 5.52
CA GLU A 84 -9.45 4.26 6.29
C GLU A 84 -8.88 4.31 7.70
N THR A 85 -8.52 5.49 8.15
CA THR A 85 -8.19 5.72 9.55
C THR A 85 -9.14 6.80 10.08
N ASP A 86 -9.09 7.11 11.37
CA ASP A 86 -9.95 8.14 11.92
C ASP A 86 -9.72 9.51 11.29
N ASN A 87 -8.49 9.75 10.83
CA ASN A 87 -8.08 11.07 10.38
C ASN A 87 -7.89 11.16 8.88
N ARG A 88 -7.75 10.07 8.20
CA ARG A 88 -7.27 10.08 6.82
C ARG A 88 -7.84 8.91 6.03
N ARG A 89 -8.05 9.16 4.75
CA ARG A 89 -8.29 8.09 3.77
C ARG A 89 -7.07 8.00 2.86
N LEU A 90 -6.58 6.78 2.67
CA LEU A 90 -5.46 6.49 1.80
C LEU A 90 -5.95 5.69 0.62
N VAL A 91 -5.64 6.13 -0.59
CA VAL A 91 -6.08 5.46 -1.81
C VAL A 91 -4.84 5.07 -2.61
N PHE A 92 -4.77 3.82 -3.01
CA PHE A 92 -3.61 3.31 -3.74
C PHE A 92 -4.01 2.74 -5.08
N GLU A 93 -3.18 3.00 -6.06
CA GLU A 93 -3.19 2.31 -7.34
C GLU A 93 -1.86 1.59 -7.46
N PHE A 94 -1.90 0.27 -7.67
CA PHE A 94 -0.70 -0.54 -7.72
C PHE A 94 -0.33 -0.88 -9.16
N LYS A 95 0.97 -0.91 -9.45
CA LYS A 95 1.52 -1.46 -10.67
C LYS A 95 2.71 -2.33 -10.33
N TYR A 96 3.01 -3.28 -11.20
CA TYR A 96 4.11 -4.21 -11.00
C TYR A 96 5.05 -4.13 -12.20
N VAL A 97 6.35 -4.08 -11.93
CA VAL A 97 7.37 -4.13 -12.98
C VAL A 97 8.48 -5.07 -12.53
N GLU A 98 9.33 -5.47 -13.45
CA GLU A 98 10.49 -6.33 -13.16
C GLU A 98 11.80 -5.68 -13.54
N ASN A 99 11.80 -4.41 -13.89
CA ASN A 99 13.03 -3.65 -14.19
C ASN A 99 12.82 -2.18 -13.92
N GLU A 100 13.92 -1.46 -13.78
CA GLU A 100 13.87 -0.03 -13.47
C GLU A 100 13.39 0.81 -14.64
N ASP A 101 13.62 0.35 -15.85
CA ASP A 101 13.25 1.15 -17.04
C ASP A 101 11.75 1.33 -17.14
N ASP A 102 10.98 0.34 -16.71
CA ASP A 102 9.52 0.41 -16.76
C ASP A 102 8.91 1.12 -15.56
N ALA A 103 9.64 1.20 -14.45
CA ALA A 103 9.09 1.69 -13.19
C ALA A 103 8.56 3.12 -13.30
N GLU A 104 9.32 4.00 -13.92
CA GLU A 104 8.92 5.40 -14.03
C GLU A 104 7.67 5.56 -14.88
N ASN A 105 7.60 4.84 -16.00
CA ASN A 105 6.44 4.89 -16.88
C ASN A 105 5.19 4.36 -16.19
N LYS A 106 5.33 3.27 -15.46
CA LYS A 106 4.20 2.69 -14.72
C LYS A 106 3.76 3.59 -13.58
N LEU A 107 4.68 4.29 -12.95
CA LEU A 107 4.35 5.24 -11.90
C LEU A 107 3.51 6.39 -12.45
N LYS A 108 3.89 6.92 -13.61
CA LYS A 108 3.12 7.97 -14.27
C LYS A 108 1.74 7.46 -14.70
N GLU A 109 1.68 6.24 -15.18
CA GLU A 109 0.41 5.63 -15.59
C GLU A 109 -0.53 5.49 -14.39
N ALA A 110 -0.02 4.99 -13.27
CA ALA A 110 -0.82 4.84 -12.05
C ALA A 110 -1.28 6.20 -11.52
N ALA A 111 -0.39 7.19 -11.51
CA ALA A 111 -0.72 8.52 -11.04
C ALA A 111 -1.81 9.16 -11.90
N LEU A 112 -1.71 9.01 -13.22
CA LEU A 112 -2.71 9.52 -14.13
C LEU A 112 -4.05 8.83 -13.93
N GLN A 113 -4.05 7.54 -13.72
CA GLN A 113 -5.27 6.77 -13.50
C GLN A 113 -6.00 7.24 -12.24
N ILE A 114 -5.27 7.46 -11.16
CA ILE A 114 -5.85 7.99 -9.93
C ILE A 114 -6.45 9.37 -10.17
N LYS A 115 -5.70 10.21 -10.85
CA LYS A 115 -6.11 11.60 -11.07
C LYS A 115 -7.34 11.69 -11.96
N GLU A 116 -7.35 10.95 -13.06
CA GLU A 116 -8.47 10.97 -14.00
C GLU A 116 -9.75 10.44 -13.40
N ARG A 117 -9.64 9.45 -12.53
CA ARG A 117 -10.80 8.80 -11.93
C ARG A 117 -11.19 9.39 -10.58
N ASP A 118 -10.37 10.31 -10.07
CA ASP A 118 -10.64 11.02 -8.81
C ASP A 118 -10.95 10.05 -7.67
N TYR A 119 -10.15 8.99 -7.57
CA TYR A 119 -10.36 7.96 -6.57
C TYR A 119 -10.35 8.53 -5.16
N GLY A 120 -11.25 8.05 -4.33
CA GLY A 120 -11.28 8.39 -2.92
C GLY A 120 -11.95 9.69 -2.57
N SER A 121 -12.40 10.46 -3.56
CA SER A 121 -13.00 11.76 -3.32
C SER A 121 -14.44 11.66 -2.79
N ILE A 122 -15.05 10.47 -2.89
CA ILE A 122 -16.42 10.28 -2.48
C ILE A 122 -16.51 10.10 -0.97
N VAL A 123 -17.55 10.65 -0.40
CA VAL A 123 -17.81 10.62 1.03
C VAL A 123 -17.77 9.23 1.65
N PRO A 124 -17.60 9.13 2.96
CA PRO A 124 -17.56 10.24 3.88
C PRO A 124 -16.22 10.94 3.86
N LEU A 125 -16.27 12.24 4.13
CA LEU A 125 -15.06 13.03 4.13
C LEU A 125 -14.23 12.70 5.36
N ARG A 126 -12.95 12.60 5.16
CA ARG A 126 -11.98 12.55 6.25
C ARG A 126 -11.29 13.90 6.31
N ASN A 127 -10.51 14.12 7.35
CA ASN A 127 -9.72 15.34 7.45
C ASN A 127 -8.69 15.43 6.33
N GLU A 128 -8.22 14.26 5.88
CA GLU A 128 -7.21 14.23 4.84
C GLU A 128 -7.46 13.07 3.87
N LEU A 129 -7.26 13.34 2.59
CA LEU A 129 -7.25 12.31 1.55
C LEU A 129 -5.84 12.26 0.96
N LEU A 130 -5.23 11.09 0.99
CA LEU A 130 -3.91 10.89 0.41
C LEU A 130 -4.01 9.85 -0.70
N ARG A 131 -3.70 10.23 -1.91
CA ARG A 131 -3.72 9.36 -3.08
C ARG A 131 -2.29 9.00 -3.47
N ILE A 132 -2.02 7.73 -3.60
CA ILE A 132 -0.66 7.24 -3.83
C ILE A 132 -0.64 6.29 -5.02
N ALA A 133 0.20 6.61 -6.01
CA ALA A 133 0.57 5.67 -7.05
C ALA A 133 1.74 4.86 -6.53
N ALA A 134 1.62 3.53 -6.56
CA ALA A 134 2.59 2.64 -5.96
C ALA A 134 3.05 1.60 -6.98
N VAL A 135 4.30 1.65 -7.37
CA VAL A 135 4.88 0.68 -8.30
C VAL A 135 5.83 -0.22 -7.54
N PHE A 136 5.60 -1.52 -7.60
CA PHE A 136 6.50 -2.50 -7.00
C PHE A 136 7.41 -3.06 -8.09
N ASN A 137 8.72 -2.94 -7.88
CA ASN A 137 9.69 -3.55 -8.76
C ASN A 137 10.08 -4.91 -8.17
N GLY A 138 9.65 -5.98 -8.83
CA GLY A 138 9.87 -7.34 -8.35
C GLY A 138 11.17 -7.97 -8.80
N ALA A 139 12.06 -7.21 -9.45
CA ALA A 139 13.38 -7.72 -9.82
C ALA A 139 14.09 -8.21 -8.56
N SER A 140 14.78 -9.35 -8.65
CA SER A 140 15.32 -10.03 -7.48
C SER A 140 16.30 -9.19 -6.67
N ASP A 141 16.93 -8.21 -7.29
CA ASP A 141 17.88 -7.33 -6.64
C ASP A 141 17.24 -6.04 -6.12
N VAL A 142 15.96 -5.82 -6.34
CA VAL A 142 15.27 -4.60 -5.92
C VAL A 142 14.19 -4.91 -4.90
N ARG A 143 13.12 -5.59 -5.30
CA ARG A 143 11.98 -5.98 -4.48
C ARG A 143 11.51 -4.86 -3.55
N ALA A 144 11.16 -3.74 -4.14
CA ALA A 144 10.79 -2.54 -3.38
C ALA A 144 9.79 -1.68 -4.15
N PHE A 145 9.06 -0.87 -3.39
CA PHE A 145 8.10 0.09 -3.93
C PHE A 145 8.75 1.42 -4.24
N THR A 146 8.19 2.08 -5.24
CA THR A 146 8.34 3.51 -5.48
C THR A 146 6.94 4.11 -5.37
N PHE A 147 6.81 5.21 -4.64
CA PHE A 147 5.53 5.89 -4.45
C PHE A 147 5.56 7.29 -5.05
N GLU A 148 4.40 7.72 -5.54
CA GLU A 148 4.20 9.12 -5.92
C GLU A 148 2.87 9.59 -5.36
N ILE A 149 2.86 10.73 -4.69
CA ILE A 149 1.62 11.34 -4.20
C ILE A 149 0.94 12.04 -5.38
N VAL A 150 -0.36 11.82 -5.52
CA VAL A 150 -1.14 12.38 -6.61
C VAL A 150 -2.10 13.42 -6.03
N ASP A 151 -2.05 14.61 -6.57
CA ASP A 151 -2.93 15.68 -6.12
C ASP A 151 -4.33 15.59 -6.73
#